data_78ce3ba085cd30074ac6146ec85b5ff7
#
_entry.id   78ce3ba085cd30074ac6146ec85b5ff7
#
_cell.length_a   1.000
_cell.length_b   1.000
_cell.length_c   1.000
_cell.angle_alpha   90.00
_cell.angle_beta   90.00
_cell.angle_gamma   90.00
#
_symmetry.space_group_name_H-M   'P 1'
#
loop_
_entity.id
_entity.type
_entity.pdbx_description
1 polymer ?
#
loop_
_entity_poly.entity_id
_entity_poly.type
_entity_poly.pdbx_seq_one_letter_code
_entity_poly.pdbx_strand_id
1 'polypeptide(L)'
;MEPRTYKFNNSTLTIVFGDITTSKADVIVSSDDTGISMGGGISGAILKAGGESIRQDAQKKLPAQIGDVVVSTAGTMEHQKFIFHCLTIPHDKKQAFYDEKLSNPEDVNHYILQHSVDKCFRLLQALDLTSIAFPTIGAGLAHIPLGDVAKVMADTISSNLCRSQKEYHIELYLYDRNHILKEMDYIDLFEHFAVRSAIAKMSKDEIPFQEELVRKFDKNVVRPKRSEMQHEVFISYSRKDEESVLPLKALLDENNVSYWIDKDGIFSGENFKEVIVDAIETAKAVIFVSSVNSNASRYVIREIGCAVQRNKTIIPLMLDNSPYAKSIAYDIGDIDQIDYTEPKSANNKLIASLAYALGK
;
A
#
# COMPACT_ATOMS: atom_id res chain seq x y z
N MET A 1 15.32 0.82 -13.94
CA MET A 1 14.19 0.05 -14.54
C MET A 1 13.72 0.79 -15.79
N GLU A 2 13.30 0.04 -16.81
CA GLU A 2 12.79 0.63 -18.06
C GLU A 2 11.35 1.13 -17.89
N PRO A 3 10.96 2.25 -18.52
CA PRO A 3 9.59 2.74 -18.49
C PRO A 3 8.60 1.72 -19.09
N ARG A 4 7.38 1.66 -18.56
CA ARG A 4 6.30 0.81 -19.07
C ARG A 4 5.12 1.64 -19.50
N THR A 5 4.65 1.43 -20.75
CA THR A 5 3.55 2.19 -21.34
C THR A 5 2.32 1.31 -21.56
N TYR A 6 1.18 1.81 -21.13
CA TYR A 6 -0.15 1.21 -21.28
C TYR A 6 -1.04 2.12 -22.12
N LYS A 7 -1.91 1.52 -22.96
CA LYS A 7 -2.84 2.25 -23.85
C LYS A 7 -4.27 2.11 -23.34
N PHE A 8 -4.98 3.23 -23.31
CA PHE A 8 -6.40 3.33 -22.95
C PHE A 8 -7.12 4.15 -24.02
N ASN A 9 -7.85 3.51 -24.93
CA ASN A 9 -8.39 4.16 -26.12
C ASN A 9 -7.29 4.92 -26.89
N ASN A 10 -7.44 6.23 -27.04
CA ASN A 10 -6.44 7.09 -27.69
C ASN A 10 -5.38 7.62 -26.71
N SER A 11 -5.54 7.36 -25.43
CA SER A 11 -4.66 7.87 -24.36
C SER A 11 -3.58 6.89 -23.98
N THR A 12 -2.50 7.41 -23.38
CA THR A 12 -1.39 6.63 -22.88
C THR A 12 -1.09 6.92 -21.41
N LEU A 13 -0.69 5.88 -20.69
CA LEU A 13 -0.09 6.00 -19.37
C LEU A 13 1.29 5.37 -19.41
N THR A 14 2.31 6.10 -19.00
CA THR A 14 3.69 5.61 -18.90
C THR A 14 4.15 5.64 -17.45
N ILE A 15 4.55 4.51 -16.92
CA ILE A 15 5.21 4.43 -15.61
C ILE A 15 6.69 4.71 -15.82
N VAL A 16 7.21 5.71 -15.12
CA VAL A 16 8.58 6.21 -15.24
C VAL A 16 9.29 6.05 -13.89
N PHE A 17 10.50 5.50 -13.93
CA PHE A 17 11.36 5.41 -12.74
C PHE A 17 12.33 6.59 -12.73
N GLY A 18 12.12 7.53 -11.80
CA GLY A 18 12.98 8.71 -11.75
C GLY A 18 12.37 9.90 -11.01
N ASP A 19 12.99 11.03 -11.21
CA ASP A 19 12.59 12.31 -10.61
C ASP A 19 11.49 12.96 -11.46
N ILE A 20 10.33 13.20 -10.88
CA ILE A 20 9.19 13.82 -11.57
C ILE A 20 9.48 15.24 -12.07
N THR A 21 10.45 15.94 -11.48
CA THR A 21 10.84 17.29 -11.93
C THR A 21 11.48 17.28 -13.31
N THR A 22 11.85 16.11 -13.84
CA THR A 22 12.37 15.93 -15.20
C THR A 22 11.28 15.69 -16.25
N SER A 23 10.02 15.55 -15.83
CA SER A 23 8.87 15.41 -16.73
C SER A 23 8.76 16.57 -17.71
N LYS A 24 8.23 16.28 -18.90
CA LYS A 24 7.88 17.30 -19.90
C LYS A 24 6.38 17.52 -20.03
N ALA A 25 5.60 16.92 -19.14
CA ALA A 25 4.14 17.11 -19.11
C ALA A 25 3.77 18.56 -18.79
N ASP A 26 2.64 19.03 -19.30
CA ASP A 26 2.09 20.37 -19.02
C ASP A 26 1.90 20.62 -17.52
N VAL A 27 1.59 19.55 -16.77
CA VAL A 27 1.28 19.60 -15.34
C VAL A 27 2.11 18.58 -14.57
N ILE A 28 2.65 19.01 -13.44
CA ILE A 28 3.16 18.09 -12.40
C ILE A 28 2.23 18.15 -11.20
N VAL A 29 1.90 16.97 -10.66
CA VAL A 29 1.16 16.84 -9.41
C VAL A 29 2.13 16.84 -8.22
N SER A 30 1.83 17.67 -7.24
CA SER A 30 2.49 17.72 -5.94
C SER A 30 1.54 17.13 -4.89
N SER A 31 2.06 16.31 -3.98
CA SER A 31 1.30 15.83 -2.80
C SER A 31 1.68 16.68 -1.61
N ASP A 32 0.74 17.47 -1.10
CA ASP A 32 0.98 18.51 -0.12
C ASP A 32 0.09 18.39 1.13
N ASP A 33 0.43 19.16 2.15
CA ASP A 33 -0.45 19.46 3.29
C ASP A 33 -1.43 20.60 2.97
N THR A 34 -2.46 20.77 3.81
CA THR A 34 -3.49 21.82 3.63
C THR A 34 -2.98 23.26 3.75
N GLY A 35 -1.76 23.45 4.23
CA GLY A 35 -1.07 24.75 4.25
C GLY A 35 -0.15 24.99 3.04
N ILE A 36 0.02 23.97 2.20
CA ILE A 36 0.94 23.95 1.06
C ILE A 36 2.32 24.44 1.50
N SER A 37 2.86 23.78 2.55
CA SER A 37 4.16 24.14 3.11
C SER A 37 5.31 23.78 2.18
N MET A 38 5.15 22.76 1.35
CA MET A 38 6.16 22.20 0.43
C MET A 38 7.49 21.89 1.14
N GLY A 39 7.40 21.42 2.40
CA GLY A 39 8.53 21.30 3.32
C GLY A 39 9.47 20.12 3.07
N GLY A 40 9.14 19.20 2.15
CA GLY A 40 9.96 18.01 1.90
C GLY A 40 9.35 17.03 0.91
N GLY A 41 10.03 15.90 0.71
CA GLY A 41 9.58 14.88 -0.24
C GLY A 41 9.46 15.41 -1.66
N ILE A 42 8.41 14.98 -2.36
CA ILE A 42 8.14 15.37 -3.75
C ILE A 42 7.84 16.88 -3.87
N SER A 43 7.08 17.44 -2.95
CA SER A 43 6.72 18.86 -2.97
C SER A 43 7.93 19.76 -2.77
N GLY A 44 8.86 19.36 -1.88
CA GLY A 44 10.14 20.05 -1.70
C GLY A 44 11.03 19.99 -2.94
N ALA A 45 11.04 18.86 -3.67
CA ALA A 45 11.77 18.74 -4.93
C ALA A 45 11.20 19.68 -6.01
N ILE A 46 9.87 19.73 -6.14
CA ILE A 46 9.17 20.63 -7.07
C ILE A 46 9.44 22.10 -6.71
N LEU A 47 9.37 22.46 -5.42
CA LEU A 47 9.69 23.81 -4.95
C LEU A 47 11.13 24.20 -5.30
N LYS A 48 12.08 23.28 -5.10
CA LYS A 48 13.50 23.52 -5.43
C LYS A 48 13.70 23.72 -6.94
N ALA A 49 12.98 22.98 -7.78
CA ALA A 49 13.08 23.07 -9.23
C ALA A 49 12.45 24.35 -9.81
N GLY A 50 11.27 24.73 -9.33
CA GLY A 50 10.48 25.84 -9.90
C GLY A 50 10.47 27.13 -9.07
N GLY A 51 11.06 27.10 -7.87
CA GLY A 51 11.23 28.30 -7.04
C GLY A 51 10.02 28.66 -6.18
N GLU A 52 10.24 29.64 -5.30
CA GLU A 52 9.32 30.07 -4.24
C GLU A 52 7.97 30.59 -4.76
N SER A 53 7.92 31.08 -6.00
CA SER A 53 6.69 31.60 -6.62
C SER A 53 5.59 30.55 -6.71
N ILE A 54 5.93 29.25 -6.81
CA ILE A 54 4.98 28.13 -6.79
C ILE A 54 4.18 28.15 -5.49
N ARG A 55 4.89 28.11 -4.35
CA ARG A 55 4.28 28.08 -3.01
C ARG A 55 3.48 29.35 -2.73
N GLN A 56 4.05 30.51 -3.03
CA GLN A 56 3.40 31.81 -2.82
C GLN A 56 2.10 31.93 -3.62
N ASP A 57 2.08 31.46 -4.88
CA ASP A 57 0.87 31.48 -5.71
C ASP A 57 -0.19 30.51 -5.19
N ALA A 58 0.21 29.29 -4.81
CA ALA A 58 -0.70 28.31 -4.25
C ALA A 58 -1.33 28.78 -2.93
N GLN A 59 -0.53 29.35 -2.02
CA GLN A 59 -1.00 29.80 -0.70
C GLN A 59 -1.99 30.96 -0.76
N LYS A 60 -1.98 31.78 -1.83
CA LYS A 60 -3.02 32.81 -2.05
C LYS A 60 -4.43 32.25 -2.25
N LYS A 61 -4.54 30.97 -2.55
CA LYS A 61 -5.79 30.27 -2.86
C LYS A 61 -6.33 29.47 -1.67
N LEU A 62 -5.66 29.55 -0.53
CA LEU A 62 -6.13 28.96 0.73
C LEU A 62 -7.21 29.85 1.39
N PRO A 63 -8.12 29.28 2.24
CA PRO A 63 -8.07 27.91 2.75
C PRO A 63 -8.60 26.88 1.77
N ALA A 64 -8.07 25.64 1.86
CA ALA A 64 -8.53 24.48 1.13
C ALA A 64 -8.50 23.25 2.05
N GLN A 65 -9.25 22.20 1.71
CA GLN A 65 -9.46 21.02 2.55
C GLN A 65 -8.68 19.81 2.03
N ILE A 66 -8.53 18.78 2.87
CA ILE A 66 -7.99 17.49 2.45
C ILE A 66 -8.84 16.93 1.30
N GLY A 67 -8.17 16.40 0.26
CA GLY A 67 -8.81 15.95 -0.97
C GLY A 67 -9.01 17.05 -2.01
N ASP A 68 -8.77 18.31 -1.66
CA ASP A 68 -8.78 19.40 -2.64
C ASP A 68 -7.50 19.38 -3.51
N VAL A 69 -7.63 20.01 -4.69
CA VAL A 69 -6.50 20.25 -5.59
C VAL A 69 -6.41 21.75 -5.85
N VAL A 70 -5.29 22.33 -5.44
CA VAL A 70 -4.97 23.76 -5.68
C VAL A 70 -4.04 23.86 -6.87
N VAL A 71 -4.34 24.76 -7.80
CA VAL A 71 -3.51 24.99 -9.00
C VAL A 71 -2.61 26.19 -8.76
N SER A 72 -1.31 26.07 -9.05
CA SER A 72 -0.36 27.18 -9.02
C SER A 72 0.41 27.31 -10.34
N THR A 73 1.12 28.44 -10.48
CA THR A 73 2.16 28.58 -11.50
C THR A 73 3.23 27.50 -11.33
N ALA A 74 3.90 27.13 -12.42
CA ALA A 74 5.05 26.25 -12.39
C ALA A 74 6.40 26.99 -12.09
N GLY A 75 6.34 28.26 -11.78
CA GLY A 75 7.52 29.06 -11.45
C GLY A 75 8.52 29.16 -12.60
N THR A 76 9.75 28.73 -12.35
CA THR A 76 10.83 28.74 -13.35
C THR A 76 11.00 27.41 -14.09
N MET A 77 10.10 26.45 -13.94
CA MET A 77 10.17 25.18 -14.65
C MET A 77 9.90 25.40 -16.16
N GLU A 78 10.75 24.79 -16.99
CA GLU A 78 10.79 25.09 -18.43
C GLU A 78 9.57 24.53 -19.21
N HIS A 79 9.10 23.35 -18.84
CA HIS A 79 8.10 22.61 -19.60
C HIS A 79 6.69 22.69 -19.00
N GLN A 80 6.57 22.90 -17.70
CA GLN A 80 5.32 22.86 -16.98
C GLN A 80 4.56 24.19 -17.10
N LYS A 81 3.25 24.11 -17.31
CA LYS A 81 2.34 25.26 -17.29
C LYS A 81 1.81 25.51 -15.87
N PHE A 82 1.54 24.41 -15.15
CA PHE A 82 0.95 24.46 -13.81
C PHE A 82 1.50 23.35 -12.91
N ILE A 83 1.42 23.61 -11.58
CA ILE A 83 1.53 22.58 -10.54
C ILE A 83 0.15 22.37 -9.92
N PHE A 84 -0.28 21.10 -9.81
CA PHE A 84 -1.51 20.71 -9.13
C PHE A 84 -1.16 20.15 -7.76
N HIS A 85 -1.51 20.89 -6.70
CA HIS A 85 -1.25 20.53 -5.31
C HIS A 85 -2.40 19.69 -4.78
N CYS A 86 -2.25 18.38 -4.71
CA CYS A 86 -3.20 17.47 -4.08
C CYS A 86 -2.99 17.50 -2.56
N LEU A 87 -3.99 17.93 -1.81
CA LEU A 87 -3.92 18.08 -0.37
C LEU A 87 -4.28 16.75 0.32
N THR A 88 -3.26 16.03 0.76
CA THR A 88 -3.40 14.64 1.25
C THR A 88 -3.25 14.52 2.76
N ILE A 89 -2.68 15.52 3.42
CA ILE A 89 -2.48 15.54 4.88
C ILE A 89 -2.83 16.91 5.46
N PRO A 90 -3.27 16.98 6.72
CA PRO A 90 -3.51 18.27 7.39
C PRO A 90 -2.18 18.95 7.69
N HIS A 91 -2.13 20.28 7.53
CA HIS A 91 -1.00 21.11 7.96
C HIS A 91 -0.92 21.16 9.49
N ASP A 92 -2.05 21.37 10.15
CA ASP A 92 -2.17 21.28 11.61
C ASP A 92 -2.74 19.90 11.99
N LYS A 93 -2.06 19.19 12.89
CA LYS A 93 -2.52 17.90 13.44
C LYS A 93 -3.90 17.95 14.09
N LYS A 94 -4.40 19.15 14.41
CA LYS A 94 -5.76 19.39 14.92
C LYS A 94 -6.83 19.42 13.82
N GLN A 95 -6.46 19.59 12.56
CA GLN A 95 -7.34 19.47 11.40
C GLN A 95 -7.48 18.00 11.02
N ALA A 96 -8.22 17.22 11.78
CA ALA A 96 -8.63 15.89 11.33
C ALA A 96 -9.65 16.05 10.21
N PHE A 97 -9.48 15.32 9.11
CA PHE A 97 -10.54 15.14 8.14
C PHE A 97 -11.64 14.32 8.80
N TYR A 98 -12.76 14.95 9.06
CA TYR A 98 -13.93 14.33 9.65
C TYR A 98 -15.06 14.38 8.62
N ASP A 99 -15.27 13.28 7.91
CA ASP A 99 -16.52 13.04 7.19
C ASP A 99 -17.30 12.03 8.02
N GLU A 100 -18.46 12.41 8.55
CA GLU A 100 -19.33 11.54 9.35
C GLU A 100 -19.75 10.26 8.62
N LYS A 101 -19.61 10.23 7.30
CA LYS A 101 -19.89 9.08 6.44
C LYS A 101 -18.72 8.11 6.28
N LEU A 102 -17.49 8.52 6.61
CA LEU A 102 -16.27 7.76 6.44
C LEU A 102 -15.65 7.46 7.81
N SER A 103 -16.16 6.45 8.48
CA SER A 103 -15.72 6.05 9.81
C SER A 103 -14.42 5.23 9.83
N ASN A 104 -14.00 4.69 8.65
CA ASN A 104 -12.82 3.86 8.52
C ASN A 104 -11.67 4.67 7.88
N PRO A 105 -10.45 4.70 8.48
CA PRO A 105 -9.29 5.39 7.90
C PRO A 105 -8.93 4.94 6.48
N GLU A 106 -9.25 3.71 6.09
CA GLU A 106 -8.98 3.19 4.74
C GLU A 106 -9.94 3.79 3.72
N ASP A 107 -11.21 3.92 4.07
CA ASP A 107 -12.21 4.59 3.21
C ASP A 107 -11.86 6.07 3.03
N VAL A 108 -11.34 6.72 4.08
CA VAL A 108 -10.83 8.09 4.01
C VAL A 108 -9.65 8.21 3.05
N ASN A 109 -8.67 7.31 3.16
CA ASN A 109 -7.50 7.32 2.28
C ASN A 109 -7.90 7.04 0.82
N HIS A 110 -8.77 6.07 0.59
CA HIS A 110 -9.32 5.75 -0.73
C HIS A 110 -10.03 6.97 -1.33
N TYR A 111 -10.91 7.59 -0.55
CA TYR A 111 -11.64 8.79 -0.97
C TYR A 111 -10.69 9.93 -1.33
N ILE A 112 -9.68 10.22 -0.51
CA ILE A 112 -8.72 11.30 -0.76
C ILE A 112 -7.97 11.07 -2.08
N LEU A 113 -7.46 9.86 -2.29
CA LEU A 113 -6.72 9.51 -3.50
C LEU A 113 -7.60 9.61 -4.75
N GLN A 114 -8.76 8.95 -4.72
CA GLN A 114 -9.70 8.95 -5.84
C GLN A 114 -10.14 10.37 -6.17
N HIS A 115 -10.54 11.14 -5.16
CA HIS A 115 -11.05 12.49 -5.34
C HIS A 115 -9.99 13.46 -5.89
N SER A 116 -8.75 13.35 -5.41
CA SER A 116 -7.62 14.14 -5.91
C SER A 116 -7.32 13.83 -7.37
N VAL A 117 -7.27 12.54 -7.76
CA VAL A 117 -7.02 12.15 -9.15
C VAL A 117 -8.16 12.61 -10.07
N ASP A 118 -9.43 12.39 -9.67
CA ASP A 118 -10.60 12.85 -10.45
C ASP A 118 -10.60 14.38 -10.63
N LYS A 119 -10.24 15.13 -9.59
CA LYS A 119 -10.11 16.59 -9.69
C LYS A 119 -9.00 17.00 -10.66
N CYS A 120 -7.86 16.31 -10.66
CA CYS A 120 -6.80 16.57 -11.63
C CYS A 120 -7.30 16.41 -13.08
N PHE A 121 -8.07 15.36 -13.39
CA PHE A 121 -8.64 15.18 -14.72
C PHE A 121 -9.65 16.26 -15.09
N ARG A 122 -10.51 16.68 -14.15
CA ARG A 122 -11.44 17.80 -14.37
C ARG A 122 -10.71 19.11 -14.64
N LEU A 123 -9.61 19.36 -13.93
CA LEU A 123 -8.78 20.54 -14.13
C LEU A 123 -8.04 20.49 -15.48
N LEU A 124 -7.50 19.33 -15.89
CA LEU A 124 -6.93 19.16 -17.22
C LEU A 124 -7.95 19.49 -18.31
N GLN A 125 -9.18 19.01 -18.16
CA GLN A 125 -10.27 19.32 -19.11
C GLN A 125 -10.60 20.80 -19.11
N ALA A 126 -10.76 21.41 -17.93
CA ALA A 126 -11.13 22.83 -17.81
C ALA A 126 -10.05 23.78 -18.33
N LEU A 127 -8.78 23.41 -18.22
CA LEU A 127 -7.62 24.19 -18.68
C LEU A 127 -7.18 23.83 -20.11
N ASP A 128 -7.90 22.93 -20.77
CA ASP A 128 -7.60 22.42 -22.11
C ASP A 128 -6.18 21.82 -22.24
N LEU A 129 -5.73 21.12 -21.21
CA LEU A 129 -4.43 20.44 -21.15
C LEU A 129 -4.57 18.95 -21.44
N THR A 130 -3.48 18.33 -21.92
CA THR A 130 -3.48 16.91 -22.35
C THR A 130 -2.42 16.06 -21.66
N SER A 131 -1.48 16.66 -20.95
CA SER A 131 -0.41 15.90 -20.31
C SER A 131 -0.25 16.24 -18.83
N ILE A 132 -0.05 15.20 -18.00
CA ILE A 132 0.14 15.33 -16.56
C ILE A 132 1.05 14.23 -16.02
N ALA A 133 1.94 14.62 -15.12
CA ALA A 133 2.79 13.71 -14.37
C ALA A 133 2.30 13.58 -12.92
N PHE A 134 2.01 12.35 -12.51
CA PHE A 134 1.63 12.01 -11.14
C PHE A 134 2.78 11.36 -10.39
N PRO A 135 3.00 11.67 -9.11
CA PRO A 135 3.71 10.80 -8.20
C PRO A 135 2.78 9.69 -7.69
N THR A 136 3.30 8.73 -6.92
CA THR A 136 2.47 7.86 -6.07
C THR A 136 1.93 8.69 -4.90
N ILE A 137 0.76 9.30 -5.11
CA ILE A 137 0.12 10.21 -4.15
C ILE A 137 -0.14 9.47 -2.83
N GLY A 138 0.28 10.06 -1.71
CA GLY A 138 0.01 9.50 -0.38
C GLY A 138 0.96 8.39 0.09
N ALA A 139 1.79 7.80 -0.78
CA ALA A 139 2.75 6.77 -0.39
C ALA A 139 3.91 7.30 0.47
N GLY A 140 4.11 8.61 0.54
CA GLY A 140 5.13 9.26 1.34
C GLY A 140 4.68 9.56 2.78
N LEU A 141 4.59 10.84 3.14
CA LEU A 141 4.24 11.29 4.51
C LEU A 141 2.85 10.89 4.98
N ALA A 142 1.89 10.65 4.09
CA ALA A 142 0.57 10.15 4.44
C ALA A 142 0.58 8.67 4.84
N HIS A 143 1.69 7.96 4.61
CA HIS A 143 1.90 6.54 4.98
C HIS A 143 0.82 5.59 4.46
N ILE A 144 0.19 5.89 3.32
CA ILE A 144 -0.74 4.97 2.66
C ILE A 144 0.08 3.83 2.05
N PRO A 145 -0.27 2.56 2.29
CA PRO A 145 0.43 1.43 1.69
C PRO A 145 0.51 1.54 0.16
N LEU A 146 1.66 1.21 -0.43
CA LEU A 146 1.87 1.37 -1.87
C LEU A 146 0.86 0.55 -2.70
N GLY A 147 0.45 -0.63 -2.23
CA GLY A 147 -0.56 -1.44 -2.89
C GLY A 147 -1.93 -0.78 -2.96
N ASP A 148 -2.36 -0.13 -1.86
CA ASP A 148 -3.63 0.61 -1.82
C ASP A 148 -3.56 1.82 -2.77
N VAL A 149 -2.42 2.55 -2.74
CA VAL A 149 -2.17 3.64 -3.69
C VAL A 149 -2.21 3.14 -5.13
N ALA A 150 -1.53 2.01 -5.41
CA ALA A 150 -1.47 1.41 -6.73
C ALA A 150 -2.87 1.07 -7.27
N LYS A 151 -3.69 0.41 -6.45
CA LYS A 151 -5.06 0.03 -6.81
C LYS A 151 -5.92 1.25 -7.11
N VAL A 152 -5.99 2.20 -6.16
CA VAL A 152 -6.85 3.38 -6.30
C VAL A 152 -6.43 4.25 -7.47
N MET A 153 -5.13 4.50 -7.62
CA MET A 153 -4.62 5.29 -8.76
C MET A 153 -4.87 4.60 -10.09
N ALA A 154 -4.62 3.26 -10.18
CA ALA A 154 -4.87 2.52 -11.40
C ALA A 154 -6.35 2.51 -11.79
N ASP A 155 -7.26 2.30 -10.83
CA ASP A 155 -8.70 2.33 -11.06
C ASP A 155 -9.17 3.71 -11.53
N THR A 156 -8.75 4.74 -10.80
CA THR A 156 -9.23 6.10 -11.07
C THR A 156 -8.68 6.66 -12.37
N ILE A 157 -7.37 6.52 -12.61
CA ILE A 157 -6.74 6.99 -13.86
C ILE A 157 -7.35 6.25 -15.06
N SER A 158 -7.40 4.91 -14.99
CA SER A 158 -7.94 4.11 -16.09
C SER A 158 -9.40 4.45 -16.42
N SER A 159 -10.23 4.65 -15.38
CA SER A 159 -11.63 5.03 -15.54
C SER A 159 -11.77 6.39 -16.22
N ASN A 160 -10.96 7.37 -15.86
CA ASN A 160 -10.97 8.69 -16.52
C ASN A 160 -10.51 8.59 -17.97
N LEU A 161 -9.45 7.83 -18.26
CA LEU A 161 -8.94 7.63 -19.62
C LEU A 161 -9.94 6.89 -20.52
N CYS A 162 -10.60 5.85 -19.99
CA CYS A 162 -11.61 5.09 -20.76
C CYS A 162 -12.89 5.90 -21.06
N ARG A 163 -13.27 6.82 -20.16
CA ARG A 163 -14.47 7.66 -20.34
C ARG A 163 -14.21 8.88 -21.22
N SER A 164 -12.97 9.31 -21.33
CA SER A 164 -12.61 10.51 -22.09
C SER A 164 -12.58 10.24 -23.59
N GLN A 165 -13.12 11.19 -24.37
CA GLN A 165 -12.91 11.24 -25.81
C GLN A 165 -11.65 12.03 -26.18
N LYS A 166 -11.11 12.80 -25.24
CA LYS A 166 -9.87 13.57 -25.41
C LYS A 166 -8.69 12.65 -25.19
N GLU A 167 -7.65 12.79 -25.98
CA GLU A 167 -6.38 12.10 -25.81
C GLU A 167 -5.59 12.71 -24.66
N TYR A 168 -5.12 11.85 -23.74
CA TYR A 168 -4.27 12.24 -22.63
C TYR A 168 -2.96 11.45 -22.62
N HIS A 169 -1.90 12.11 -22.22
CA HIS A 169 -0.58 11.54 -21.97
C HIS A 169 -0.29 11.63 -20.47
N ILE A 170 -0.40 10.51 -19.79
CA ILE A 170 -0.21 10.43 -18.34
C ILE A 170 1.15 9.81 -18.06
N GLU A 171 1.90 10.42 -17.18
CA GLU A 171 3.13 9.86 -16.62
C GLU A 171 2.89 9.56 -15.14
N LEU A 172 3.30 8.37 -14.68
CA LEU A 172 3.31 8.01 -13.27
C LEU A 172 4.74 7.78 -12.82
N TYR A 173 5.24 8.66 -11.99
CA TYR A 173 6.62 8.64 -11.52
C TYR A 173 6.75 7.83 -10.24
N LEU A 174 7.64 6.83 -10.27
CA LEU A 174 8.08 6.05 -9.14
C LEU A 174 9.50 6.47 -8.77
N TYR A 175 9.64 7.05 -7.56
CA TYR A 175 10.92 7.55 -7.08
C TYR A 175 11.47 6.69 -5.95
N ASP A 176 12.61 6.06 -6.21
CA ASP A 176 13.37 5.31 -5.22
C ASP A 176 14.72 6.00 -4.98
N ARG A 177 14.77 6.86 -3.97
CA ARG A 177 15.95 7.68 -3.64
C ARG A 177 17.19 6.84 -3.34
N ASN A 178 17.00 5.66 -2.77
CA ASN A 178 18.09 4.83 -2.27
C ASN A 178 18.35 3.61 -3.17
N HIS A 179 17.64 3.47 -4.28
CA HIS A 179 17.69 2.31 -5.18
C HIS A 179 17.52 0.97 -4.46
N ILE A 180 16.71 0.96 -3.39
CA ILE A 180 16.43 -0.21 -2.55
C ILE A 180 15.27 -1.02 -3.10
N LEU A 181 14.27 -0.33 -3.69
CA LEU A 181 13.06 -0.95 -4.21
C LEU A 181 13.39 -1.75 -5.47
N LYS A 182 12.78 -2.92 -5.56
CA LYS A 182 12.90 -3.81 -6.71
C LYS A 182 11.63 -3.72 -7.56
N GLU A 183 11.68 -4.26 -8.77
CA GLU A 183 10.52 -4.34 -9.65
C GLU A 183 9.33 -5.03 -8.97
N MET A 184 9.60 -6.03 -8.14
CA MET A 184 8.59 -6.76 -7.35
C MET A 184 7.79 -5.86 -6.40
N ASP A 185 8.38 -4.79 -5.87
CA ASP A 185 7.70 -3.87 -4.96
C ASP A 185 6.63 -3.02 -5.66
N TYR A 186 6.65 -3.01 -7.00
CA TYR A 186 5.70 -2.28 -7.86
C TYR A 186 4.83 -3.20 -8.71
N ILE A 187 4.92 -4.53 -8.52
CA ILE A 187 4.25 -5.51 -9.40
C ILE A 187 2.75 -5.30 -9.44
N ASP A 188 2.13 -5.01 -8.29
CA ASP A 188 0.69 -4.73 -8.20
C ASP A 188 0.29 -3.55 -9.09
N LEU A 189 1.10 -2.49 -9.09
CA LEU A 189 0.87 -1.32 -9.92
C LEU A 189 0.90 -1.68 -11.42
N PHE A 190 1.89 -2.47 -11.83
CA PHE A 190 2.02 -2.92 -13.21
C PHE A 190 0.86 -3.83 -13.62
N GLU A 191 0.48 -4.77 -12.78
CA GLU A 191 -0.61 -5.70 -13.03
C GLU A 191 -1.96 -4.98 -13.12
N HIS A 192 -2.25 -4.07 -12.21
CA HIS A 192 -3.47 -3.27 -12.25
C HIS A 192 -3.61 -2.51 -13.57
N PHE A 193 -2.56 -1.82 -14.03
CA PHE A 193 -2.62 -1.10 -15.30
C PHE A 193 -2.63 -2.03 -16.51
N ALA A 194 -1.94 -3.16 -16.48
CA ALA A 194 -1.94 -4.14 -17.56
C ALA A 194 -3.34 -4.70 -17.81
N VAL A 195 -4.04 -5.11 -16.75
CA VAL A 195 -5.42 -5.63 -16.83
C VAL A 195 -6.37 -4.59 -17.36
N ARG A 196 -6.34 -3.38 -16.82
CA ARG A 196 -7.24 -2.30 -17.26
C ARG A 196 -6.97 -1.87 -18.70
N SER A 197 -5.71 -1.84 -19.12
CA SER A 197 -5.34 -1.59 -20.51
C SER A 197 -5.83 -2.69 -21.45
N ALA A 198 -5.80 -3.95 -21.02
CA ALA A 198 -6.34 -5.07 -21.80
C ALA A 198 -7.86 -4.94 -21.95
N ILE A 199 -8.57 -4.63 -20.86
CA ILE A 199 -10.02 -4.42 -20.86
C ILE A 199 -10.43 -3.25 -21.79
N ALA A 200 -9.68 -2.15 -21.77
CA ALA A 200 -9.96 -0.97 -22.61
C ALA A 200 -9.86 -1.26 -24.12
N LYS A 201 -9.20 -2.34 -24.52
CA LYS A 201 -9.07 -2.78 -25.93
C LYS A 201 -10.21 -3.70 -26.39
N MET A 202 -11.05 -4.17 -25.47
CA MET A 202 -12.15 -5.06 -25.78
C MET A 202 -13.33 -4.29 -26.42
N SER A 203 -14.08 -4.96 -27.29
CA SER A 203 -15.26 -4.37 -27.90
C SER A 203 -16.40 -4.21 -26.88
N LYS A 204 -17.36 -3.30 -27.19
CA LYS A 204 -18.53 -3.09 -26.32
C LYS A 204 -19.41 -4.33 -26.14
N ASP A 205 -19.38 -5.24 -27.11
CA ASP A 205 -20.15 -6.50 -27.07
C ASP A 205 -19.54 -7.53 -26.09
N GLU A 206 -18.30 -7.28 -25.63
CA GLU A 206 -17.58 -8.09 -24.66
C GLU A 206 -17.67 -7.53 -23.21
N ILE A 207 -18.49 -6.48 -22.99
CA ILE A 207 -18.64 -5.83 -21.67
C ILE A 207 -18.99 -6.80 -20.53
N PRO A 208 -19.90 -7.79 -20.69
CA PRO A 208 -20.17 -8.78 -19.65
C PRO A 208 -18.95 -9.62 -19.31
N PHE A 209 -18.09 -9.88 -20.29
CA PHE A 209 -16.83 -10.59 -20.12
C PHE A 209 -15.75 -9.71 -19.45
N GLN A 210 -15.80 -8.39 -19.67
CA GLN A 210 -14.91 -7.44 -19.00
C GLN A 210 -15.16 -7.38 -17.49
N GLU A 211 -16.44 -7.32 -17.06
CA GLU A 211 -16.79 -7.38 -15.64
C GLU A 211 -16.38 -8.73 -15.01
N GLU A 212 -16.52 -9.82 -15.76
CA GLU A 212 -16.08 -11.14 -15.33
C GLU A 212 -14.56 -11.24 -15.29
N LEU A 213 -13.82 -10.60 -16.20
CA LEU A 213 -12.36 -10.53 -16.18
C LEU A 213 -11.84 -9.71 -15.00
N VAL A 214 -12.43 -8.54 -14.71
CA VAL A 214 -12.11 -7.76 -13.50
C VAL A 214 -12.44 -8.57 -12.25
N ARG A 215 -13.62 -9.20 -12.21
CA ARG A 215 -14.00 -10.12 -11.12
C ARG A 215 -13.13 -11.36 -11.05
N LYS A 216 -12.61 -11.88 -12.16
CA LYS A 216 -11.65 -13.00 -12.20
C LYS A 216 -10.26 -12.56 -11.85
N PHE A 217 -9.85 -11.35 -12.18
CA PHE A 217 -8.57 -10.79 -11.77
C PHE A 217 -8.60 -10.41 -10.29
N ASP A 218 -9.64 -9.78 -9.81
CA ASP A 218 -9.91 -9.59 -8.38
C ASP A 218 -10.15 -10.93 -7.63
N LYS A 219 -10.55 -12.01 -8.37
CA LYS A 219 -10.72 -13.38 -7.87
C LYS A 219 -9.53 -14.29 -8.16
N ASN A 220 -8.68 -13.99 -9.15
CA ASN A 220 -7.41 -14.68 -9.47
C ASN A 220 -6.20 -14.10 -8.71
N VAL A 221 -6.41 -13.14 -7.85
CA VAL A 221 -5.82 -13.18 -6.52
C VAL A 221 -6.37 -14.48 -5.95
N VAL A 222 -5.61 -15.56 -6.16
CA VAL A 222 -5.99 -16.92 -5.76
C VAL A 222 -6.29 -16.84 -4.28
N ARG A 223 -7.58 -16.68 -3.94
CA ARG A 223 -7.99 -17.03 -2.58
C ARG A 223 -7.69 -18.51 -2.52
N PRO A 224 -6.70 -18.97 -1.76
CA PRO A 224 -6.60 -20.37 -1.48
C PRO A 224 -7.98 -20.73 -0.95
N LYS A 225 -8.64 -21.74 -1.53
CA LYS A 225 -9.95 -22.16 -1.06
C LYS A 225 -9.83 -22.38 0.44
N ARG A 226 -10.83 -22.05 1.23
CA ARG A 226 -10.83 -22.25 2.68
C ARG A 226 -10.36 -23.66 3.08
N SER A 227 -10.54 -24.65 2.19
CA SER A 227 -9.98 -26.01 2.29
C SER A 227 -8.47 -26.11 2.04
N GLU A 228 -7.86 -25.13 1.35
CA GLU A 228 -6.42 -25.07 1.05
C GLU A 228 -5.66 -24.25 2.10
N MET A 229 -6.38 -23.50 2.96
CA MET A 229 -5.86 -22.71 4.09
C MET A 229 -5.83 -23.49 5.40
N GLN A 230 -6.08 -24.79 5.41
CA GLN A 230 -6.01 -25.59 6.63
C GLN A 230 -4.56 -25.87 7.04
N HIS A 231 -3.86 -24.82 7.43
CA HIS A 231 -2.58 -24.94 8.11
C HIS A 231 -2.81 -25.10 9.61
N GLU A 232 -2.01 -25.96 10.24
CA GLU A 232 -2.13 -26.18 11.68
C GLU A 232 -1.65 -24.96 12.48
N VAL A 233 -0.69 -24.23 11.94
CA VAL A 233 -0.04 -23.09 12.60
C VAL A 233 0.02 -21.87 11.70
N PHE A 234 -0.24 -20.69 12.27
CA PHE A 234 0.05 -19.39 11.67
C PHE A 234 1.33 -18.83 12.29
N ILE A 235 2.28 -18.37 11.48
CA ILE A 235 3.52 -17.75 11.98
C ILE A 235 3.47 -16.25 11.69
N SER A 236 3.44 -15.44 12.77
CA SER A 236 3.49 -13.98 12.70
C SER A 236 4.89 -13.49 13.06
N TYR A 237 5.55 -12.78 12.14
CA TYR A 237 6.90 -12.26 12.33
C TYR A 237 7.17 -11.02 11.45
N SER A 238 8.18 -10.25 11.81
CA SER A 238 8.67 -9.17 10.93
C SER A 238 9.56 -9.72 9.83
N ARG A 239 9.34 -9.33 8.58
CA ARG A 239 10.21 -9.71 7.44
C ARG A 239 11.69 -9.39 7.63
N LYS A 240 12.00 -8.42 8.49
CA LYS A 240 13.38 -8.11 8.86
C LYS A 240 14.06 -9.24 9.63
N ASP A 241 13.27 -10.17 10.17
CA ASP A 241 13.74 -11.31 10.95
C ASP A 241 13.67 -12.63 10.16
N GLU A 242 13.51 -12.57 8.84
CA GLU A 242 13.31 -13.75 7.98
C GLU A 242 14.40 -14.81 8.14
N GLU A 243 15.67 -14.40 8.22
CA GLU A 243 16.79 -15.32 8.43
C GLU A 243 16.67 -16.06 9.77
N SER A 244 16.21 -15.38 10.82
CA SER A 244 16.02 -15.96 12.15
C SER A 244 14.85 -16.94 12.22
N VAL A 245 13.92 -16.88 11.25
CA VAL A 245 12.75 -17.77 11.17
C VAL A 245 13.05 -19.03 10.35
N LEU A 246 14.13 -19.09 9.59
CA LEU A 246 14.49 -20.28 8.81
C LEU A 246 14.64 -21.56 9.65
N PRO A 247 15.31 -21.55 10.82
CA PRO A 247 15.39 -22.73 11.68
C PRO A 247 14.02 -23.20 12.19
N LEU A 248 13.09 -22.27 12.47
CA LEU A 248 11.73 -22.59 12.88
C LEU A 248 10.99 -23.32 11.74
N LYS A 249 11.08 -22.81 10.50
CA LYS A 249 10.45 -23.44 9.32
C LYS A 249 10.96 -24.88 9.16
N ALA A 250 12.28 -25.08 9.21
CA ALA A 250 12.90 -26.40 9.11
C ALA A 250 12.38 -27.35 10.20
N LEU A 251 12.30 -26.89 11.46
CA LEU A 251 11.77 -27.69 12.57
C LEU A 251 10.31 -28.11 12.37
N LEU A 252 9.46 -27.21 11.86
CA LEU A 252 8.05 -27.52 11.57
C LEU A 252 7.93 -28.53 10.43
N ASP A 253 8.72 -28.38 9.37
CA ASP A 253 8.77 -29.31 8.23
C ASP A 253 9.24 -30.72 8.68
N GLU A 254 10.28 -30.81 9.52
CA GLU A 254 10.79 -32.08 10.08
C GLU A 254 9.73 -32.79 10.94
N ASN A 255 8.85 -32.03 11.61
CA ASN A 255 7.80 -32.58 12.45
C ASN A 255 6.44 -32.70 11.74
N ASN A 256 6.38 -32.50 10.43
CA ASN A 256 5.17 -32.56 9.61
C ASN A 256 4.04 -31.64 10.15
N VAL A 257 4.41 -30.46 10.65
CA VAL A 257 3.46 -29.42 11.08
C VAL A 257 3.26 -28.45 9.94
N SER A 258 2.05 -28.42 9.38
CA SER A 258 1.73 -27.46 8.33
C SER A 258 1.59 -26.05 8.88
N TYR A 259 2.21 -25.08 8.22
CA TYR A 259 2.18 -23.70 8.68
C TYR A 259 1.86 -22.72 7.54
N TRP A 260 1.24 -21.63 7.91
CA TRP A 260 1.04 -20.46 7.05
C TRP A 260 1.93 -19.31 7.51
N ILE A 261 2.54 -18.66 6.56
CA ILE A 261 3.28 -17.41 6.76
C ILE A 261 2.86 -16.45 5.66
N ASP A 262 2.86 -15.16 5.96
CA ASP A 262 2.77 -14.13 4.92
C ASP A 262 4.05 -14.18 4.07
N LYS A 263 4.05 -15.05 3.04
CA LYS A 263 5.23 -15.27 2.18
C LYS A 263 5.52 -14.09 1.28
N ASP A 264 4.46 -13.39 0.90
CA ASP A 264 4.60 -12.45 -0.19
C ASP A 264 3.72 -11.25 0.11
N GLY A 265 4.28 -10.08 0.35
CA GLY A 265 3.53 -8.85 0.23
C GLY A 265 2.92 -8.68 -1.18
N ILE A 266 2.61 -9.82 -1.82
CA ILE A 266 2.02 -9.96 -3.15
C ILE A 266 0.53 -9.63 -3.12
N PHE A 267 -0.10 -9.71 -1.94
CA PHE A 267 -1.52 -9.43 -1.78
C PHE A 267 -1.74 -8.09 -1.07
N SER A 268 -1.59 -7.00 -1.80
CA SER A 268 -2.05 -5.69 -1.35
C SER A 268 -3.49 -5.47 -1.78
N GLY A 269 -4.38 -5.25 -0.82
CA GLY A 269 -5.79 -4.95 -1.04
C GLY A 269 -6.67 -5.41 0.13
N GLU A 270 -7.97 -5.03 0.14
CA GLU A 270 -8.97 -5.47 1.14
C GLU A 270 -9.03 -6.99 1.28
N ASN A 271 -8.79 -7.72 0.18
CA ASN A 271 -8.79 -9.19 0.16
C ASN A 271 -7.62 -9.81 0.95
N PHE A 272 -6.49 -9.10 1.13
CA PHE A 272 -5.34 -9.61 1.89
C PHE A 272 -5.63 -9.69 3.39
N LYS A 273 -6.33 -8.71 3.95
CA LYS A 273 -6.74 -8.73 5.35
C LYS A 273 -7.67 -9.90 5.63
N GLU A 274 -8.63 -10.15 4.73
CA GLU A 274 -9.51 -11.31 4.83
C GLU A 274 -8.73 -12.62 4.78
N VAL A 275 -7.73 -12.73 3.91
CA VAL A 275 -6.86 -13.92 3.79
C VAL A 275 -6.06 -14.16 5.08
N ILE A 276 -5.47 -13.11 5.66
CA ILE A 276 -4.76 -13.21 6.95
C ILE A 276 -5.73 -13.60 8.07
N VAL A 277 -6.90 -12.95 8.11
CA VAL A 277 -7.93 -13.24 9.10
C VAL A 277 -8.40 -14.68 8.96
N ASP A 278 -8.68 -15.16 7.75
CA ASP A 278 -9.07 -16.54 7.48
C ASP A 278 -7.95 -17.52 7.83
N ALA A 279 -6.70 -17.21 7.54
CA ALA A 279 -5.54 -18.03 7.91
C ALA A 279 -5.39 -18.14 9.43
N ILE A 280 -5.55 -17.03 10.16
CA ILE A 280 -5.56 -17.03 11.63
C ILE A 280 -6.78 -17.79 12.16
N GLU A 281 -7.97 -17.61 11.58
CA GLU A 281 -9.19 -18.31 12.00
C GLU A 281 -9.13 -19.81 11.78
N THR A 282 -8.47 -20.26 10.72
CA THR A 282 -8.36 -21.71 10.42
C THR A 282 -7.20 -22.37 11.17
N ALA A 283 -6.17 -21.63 11.53
CA ALA A 283 -5.04 -22.16 12.32
C ALA A 283 -5.48 -22.61 13.72
N LYS A 284 -4.89 -23.70 14.23
CA LYS A 284 -5.09 -24.17 15.61
C LYS A 284 -4.25 -23.37 16.60
N ALA A 285 -3.06 -22.92 16.17
CA ALA A 285 -2.15 -22.11 16.99
C ALA A 285 -1.49 -21.01 16.16
N VAL A 286 -1.06 -19.95 16.84
CA VAL A 286 -0.29 -18.85 16.28
C VAL A 286 1.07 -18.80 16.96
N ILE A 287 2.14 -18.93 16.17
CA ILE A 287 3.50 -18.66 16.66
C ILE A 287 3.78 -17.19 16.47
N PHE A 288 4.03 -16.47 17.55
CA PHE A 288 4.46 -15.08 17.52
C PHE A 288 5.97 -15.01 17.69
N VAL A 289 6.69 -14.73 16.63
CA VAL A 289 8.14 -14.50 16.66
C VAL A 289 8.39 -13.06 17.10
N SER A 290 8.64 -12.90 18.39
CA SER A 290 8.83 -11.61 19.05
C SER A 290 10.26 -11.11 18.92
N SER A 291 10.44 -9.91 18.43
CA SER A 291 11.70 -9.19 18.30
C SER A 291 11.45 -7.68 18.36
N VAL A 292 12.50 -6.89 18.44
CA VAL A 292 12.40 -5.43 18.30
C VAL A 292 11.71 -5.03 17.00
N ASN A 293 11.94 -5.77 15.90
CA ASN A 293 11.32 -5.51 14.61
C ASN A 293 9.84 -5.90 14.58
N SER A 294 9.50 -7.07 15.12
CA SER A 294 8.12 -7.56 15.20
C SER A 294 7.27 -6.66 16.11
N ASN A 295 7.80 -6.25 17.26
CA ASN A 295 7.12 -5.35 18.19
C ASN A 295 6.97 -3.91 17.66
N ALA A 296 7.73 -3.51 16.63
CA ALA A 296 7.57 -2.25 15.92
C ALA A 296 6.67 -2.38 14.68
N SER A 297 6.33 -3.60 14.25
CA SER A 297 5.54 -3.85 13.05
C SER A 297 4.03 -3.73 13.33
N ARG A 298 3.36 -2.78 12.69
CA ARG A 298 1.90 -2.63 12.77
C ARG A 298 1.15 -3.86 12.24
N TYR A 299 1.71 -4.56 11.27
CA TYR A 299 1.11 -5.78 10.70
C TYR A 299 1.14 -6.91 11.74
N VAL A 300 2.31 -7.21 12.29
CA VAL A 300 2.47 -8.22 13.34
C VAL A 300 1.56 -7.93 14.54
N ILE A 301 1.53 -6.67 15.01
CA ILE A 301 0.66 -6.25 16.11
C ILE A 301 -0.83 -6.52 15.80
N ARG A 302 -1.28 -6.24 14.57
CA ARG A 302 -2.66 -6.51 14.15
C ARG A 302 -2.97 -8.00 14.05
N GLU A 303 -2.03 -8.80 13.56
CA GLU A 303 -2.15 -10.25 13.48
C GLU A 303 -2.31 -10.87 14.87
N ILE A 304 -1.46 -10.44 15.81
CA ILE A 304 -1.54 -10.92 17.21
C ILE A 304 -2.86 -10.44 17.86
N GLY A 305 -3.26 -9.18 17.68
CA GLY A 305 -4.55 -8.69 18.15
C GLY A 305 -5.73 -9.47 17.56
N CYS A 306 -5.65 -9.84 16.28
CA CYS A 306 -6.63 -10.70 15.62
C CYS A 306 -6.67 -12.10 16.25
N ALA A 307 -5.51 -12.71 16.52
CA ALA A 307 -5.41 -14.01 17.16
C ALA A 307 -6.01 -14.01 18.59
N VAL A 308 -5.74 -12.96 19.35
CA VAL A 308 -6.34 -12.74 20.69
C VAL A 308 -7.86 -12.67 20.61
N GLN A 309 -8.41 -11.82 19.74
CA GLN A 309 -9.85 -11.66 19.55
C GLN A 309 -10.55 -12.96 19.15
N ARG A 310 -9.85 -13.89 18.52
CA ARG A 310 -10.34 -15.20 18.08
C ARG A 310 -10.02 -16.34 19.05
N ASN A 311 -9.53 -16.00 20.24
CA ASN A 311 -9.15 -16.97 21.29
C ASN A 311 -8.19 -18.06 20.77
N LYS A 312 -7.22 -17.69 19.92
CA LYS A 312 -6.22 -18.61 19.42
C LYS A 312 -5.15 -18.89 20.48
N THR A 313 -4.63 -20.10 20.50
CA THR A 313 -3.46 -20.43 21.28
C THR A 313 -2.25 -19.69 20.68
N ILE A 314 -1.65 -18.77 21.44
CA ILE A 314 -0.49 -18.01 21.00
C ILE A 314 0.76 -18.61 21.69
N ILE A 315 1.80 -18.87 20.91
CA ILE A 315 3.10 -19.38 21.38
C ILE A 315 4.15 -18.30 21.08
N PRO A 316 4.54 -17.47 22.07
CA PRO A 316 5.56 -16.45 21.86
C PRO A 316 6.96 -17.07 21.82
N LEU A 317 7.69 -16.81 20.71
CA LEU A 317 9.10 -17.12 20.54
C LEU A 317 9.91 -15.83 20.61
N MET A 318 10.78 -15.70 21.60
CA MET A 318 11.58 -14.51 21.83
C MET A 318 12.92 -14.61 21.08
N LEU A 319 13.12 -13.81 20.03
CA LEU A 319 14.41 -13.68 19.34
C LEU A 319 15.37 -12.74 20.07
N ASP A 320 14.84 -11.85 20.88
CA ASP A 320 15.59 -10.90 21.72
C ASP A 320 14.78 -10.55 22.97
N ASN A 321 15.35 -9.74 23.85
CA ASN A 321 14.72 -9.31 25.10
C ASN A 321 13.86 -8.04 24.95
N SER A 322 13.40 -7.72 23.73
CA SER A 322 12.56 -6.55 23.52
C SER A 322 11.18 -6.73 24.16
N PRO A 323 10.64 -5.67 24.82
CA PRO A 323 9.32 -5.75 25.41
C PRO A 323 8.25 -5.82 24.31
N TYR A 324 7.13 -6.47 24.61
CA TYR A 324 5.97 -6.44 23.73
C TYR A 324 5.47 -5.03 23.45
N ALA A 325 4.92 -4.82 22.27
CA ALA A 325 4.23 -3.59 21.94
C ALA A 325 3.08 -3.35 22.96
N LYS A 326 2.94 -2.12 23.43
CA LYS A 326 1.97 -1.78 24.49
C LYS A 326 0.54 -2.21 24.17
N SER A 327 0.16 -2.21 22.89
CA SER A 327 -1.18 -2.58 22.42
C SER A 327 -1.52 -4.07 22.56
N ILE A 328 -0.52 -4.96 22.65
CA ILE A 328 -0.73 -6.40 22.80
C ILE A 328 -0.15 -6.93 24.13
N ALA A 329 0.66 -6.13 24.83
CA ALA A 329 1.34 -6.55 26.05
C ALA A 329 0.37 -6.99 27.16
N TYR A 330 -0.81 -6.35 27.25
CA TYR A 330 -1.83 -6.72 28.24
C TYR A 330 -2.44 -8.08 27.96
N ASP A 331 -2.65 -8.40 26.67
CA ASP A 331 -3.36 -9.61 26.26
C ASP A 331 -2.48 -10.87 26.24
N ILE A 332 -1.16 -10.71 26.02
CA ILE A 332 -0.22 -11.82 25.87
C ILE A 332 0.91 -11.84 26.91
N GLY A 333 0.94 -10.87 27.81
CA GLY A 333 2.04 -10.72 28.78
C GLY A 333 2.18 -11.88 29.78
N ASP A 334 1.08 -12.55 30.10
CA ASP A 334 1.03 -13.69 31.01
C ASP A 334 1.26 -15.05 30.32
N ILE A 335 1.42 -15.06 28.98
CA ILE A 335 1.67 -16.31 28.25
C ILE A 335 3.12 -16.74 28.43
N ASP A 336 3.33 -18.05 28.69
CA ASP A 336 4.69 -18.61 28.82
C ASP A 336 5.47 -18.43 27.53
N GLN A 337 6.64 -17.82 27.65
CA GLN A 337 7.52 -17.44 26.54
C GLN A 337 8.58 -18.51 26.32
N ILE A 338 8.96 -18.69 25.05
CA ILE A 338 10.06 -19.58 24.67
C ILE A 338 11.22 -18.69 24.21
N ASP A 339 12.34 -18.75 24.92
CA ASP A 339 13.58 -18.12 24.48
C ASP A 339 14.09 -18.85 23.23
N TYR A 340 14.10 -18.15 22.10
CA TYR A 340 14.49 -18.68 20.80
C TYR A 340 15.78 -18.03 20.28
N THR A 341 16.56 -17.39 21.16
CA THR A 341 17.89 -16.85 20.84
C THR A 341 18.85 -17.95 20.39
N GLU A 342 18.69 -19.18 20.95
CA GLU A 342 19.38 -20.39 20.55
C GLU A 342 18.36 -21.46 20.11
N PRO A 343 17.99 -21.57 18.84
CA PRO A 343 16.92 -22.45 18.35
C PRO A 343 17.06 -23.91 18.81
N LYS A 344 18.28 -24.47 18.78
CA LYS A 344 18.52 -25.89 19.15
C LYS A 344 18.11 -26.20 20.58
N SER A 345 18.30 -25.28 21.51
CA SER A 345 17.92 -25.48 22.93
C SER A 345 16.41 -25.32 23.14
N ALA A 346 15.75 -24.52 22.34
CA ALA A 346 14.33 -24.21 22.44
C ALA A 346 13.41 -25.23 21.76
N ASN A 347 13.92 -25.98 20.78
CA ASN A 347 13.14 -26.86 19.92
C ASN A 347 12.25 -27.85 20.68
N ASN A 348 12.76 -28.50 21.73
CA ASN A 348 11.99 -29.47 22.52
C ASN A 348 10.79 -28.81 23.22
N LYS A 349 10.98 -27.61 23.80
CA LYS A 349 9.91 -26.86 24.47
C LYS A 349 8.87 -26.41 23.44
N LEU A 350 9.32 -25.95 22.27
CA LEU A 350 8.43 -25.52 21.18
C LEU A 350 7.58 -26.69 20.66
N ILE A 351 8.20 -27.84 20.36
CA ILE A 351 7.47 -29.04 19.89
C ILE A 351 6.46 -29.54 20.95
N ALA A 352 6.82 -29.54 22.23
CA ALA A 352 5.88 -29.90 23.30
C ALA A 352 4.69 -28.92 23.36
N SER A 353 4.94 -27.60 23.26
CA SER A 353 3.88 -26.59 23.23
C SER A 353 2.99 -26.72 22.00
N LEU A 354 3.57 -27.04 20.84
CA LEU A 354 2.81 -27.29 19.61
C LEU A 354 1.99 -28.57 19.71
N ALA A 355 2.53 -29.66 20.22
CA ALA A 355 1.81 -30.92 20.42
C ALA A 355 0.56 -30.69 21.28
N TYR A 356 0.70 -29.95 22.37
CA TYR A 356 -0.42 -29.56 23.23
C TYR A 356 -1.47 -28.72 22.47
N ALA A 357 -1.03 -27.68 21.77
CA ALA A 357 -1.91 -26.77 21.04
C ALA A 357 -2.64 -27.44 19.85
N LEU A 358 -2.01 -28.44 19.24
CA LEU A 358 -2.54 -29.18 18.08
C LEU A 358 -3.36 -30.40 18.48
N GLY A 359 -3.34 -30.80 19.76
CA GLY A 359 -4.04 -31.98 20.27
C GLY A 359 -3.39 -33.29 19.80
N LYS A 360 -2.05 -33.29 19.67
CA LYS A 360 -1.23 -34.44 19.24
C LYS A 360 -0.47 -35.04 20.42
#